data_db78d310c445e37e45bde3b36725ef62
#
_entry.id   db78d310c445e37e45bde3b36725ef62
#
_cell.length_a   1.000
_cell.length_b   1.000
_cell.length_c   1.000
_cell.angle_alpha   90.00
_cell.angle_beta   90.00
_cell.angle_gamma   90.00
#
_symmetry.space_group_name_H-M   'P 1'
#
loop_
_entity.id
_entity.type
_entity.pdbx_description
1 polymer ?
#
loop_
_entity_poly.entity_id
_entity_poly.type
_entity_poly.pdbx_seq_one_letter_code
_entity_poly.pdbx_strand_id
1 'polypeptide(L)'
;MKIVVLGGGISMERSVSLVTATSVCRALRDAGHKAIFVDMFLGLENYTGRLEDAFDAPDGFCGSVSISETAPDLEAVKASRKLKSPSHLGVGVLDICALADCVFLGLHGIDGEDGKIQAALELLGVPYTG
;
A
#
# COMPACT_ATOMS: atom_id res chain seq x y z
N MET A 1 -5.02 -8.45 14.78
CA MET A 1 -4.85 -7.01 14.52
C MET A 1 -5.03 -6.74 13.03
N LYS A 2 -5.73 -5.68 12.67
CA LYS A 2 -5.88 -5.26 11.28
C LYS A 2 -4.71 -4.37 10.91
N ILE A 3 -3.92 -4.80 9.93
CA ILE A 3 -2.69 -4.09 9.53
C ILE A 3 -2.75 -3.82 8.04
N VAL A 4 -2.55 -2.55 7.66
CA VAL A 4 -2.33 -2.17 6.27
C VAL A 4 -0.83 -2.06 6.04
N VAL A 5 -0.33 -2.77 5.03
CA VAL A 5 1.06 -2.66 4.60
C VAL A 5 1.08 -1.84 3.31
N LEU A 6 1.57 -0.61 3.40
CA LEU A 6 1.67 0.27 2.24
C LEU A 6 2.98 0.02 1.50
N GLY A 7 2.90 -0.13 0.20
CA GLY A 7 4.07 -0.30 -0.65
C GLY A 7 3.82 0.26 -2.04
N GLY A 8 4.73 -0.01 -2.96
CA GLY A 8 4.67 0.49 -4.31
C GLY A 8 4.94 1.98 -4.40
N GLY A 9 3.90 2.74 -4.68
CA GLY A 9 4.03 4.18 -4.87
C GLY A 9 4.53 4.54 -6.27
N ILE A 10 4.88 5.81 -6.46
CA ILE A 10 5.29 6.35 -7.76
C ILE A 10 6.72 6.91 -7.69
N SER A 11 7.65 6.07 -7.28
CA SER A 11 9.07 6.41 -7.25
C SER A 11 9.88 5.37 -8.02
N MET A 12 11.14 5.71 -8.32
CA MET A 12 12.06 4.78 -9.00
C MET A 12 12.39 3.56 -8.13
N GLU A 13 12.08 3.60 -6.84
CA GLU A 13 12.28 2.48 -5.91
C GLU A 13 11.01 1.64 -5.72
N ARG A 14 10.04 1.80 -6.62
CA ARG A 14 8.77 1.08 -6.58
C ARG A 14 8.95 -0.44 -6.48
N SER A 15 9.84 -1.03 -7.27
CA SER A 15 10.05 -2.49 -7.28
C SER A 15 10.58 -2.99 -5.95
N VAL A 16 11.52 -2.27 -5.33
CA VAL A 16 12.05 -2.60 -4.00
C VAL A 16 10.94 -2.51 -2.96
N SER A 17 10.13 -1.47 -3.03
CA SER A 17 8.99 -1.29 -2.13
C SER A 17 7.98 -2.43 -2.24
N LEU A 18 7.68 -2.89 -3.47
CA LEU A 18 6.77 -4.02 -3.67
C LEU A 18 7.30 -5.30 -3.02
N VAL A 19 8.59 -5.58 -3.16
CA VAL A 19 9.23 -6.75 -2.53
C VAL A 19 9.14 -6.65 -1.00
N THR A 20 9.53 -5.52 -0.45
CA THR A 20 9.52 -5.30 1.02
C THR A 20 8.10 -5.45 1.56
N ALA A 21 7.14 -4.73 0.97
CA ALA A 21 5.79 -4.69 1.48
C ALA A 21 5.09 -6.04 1.40
N THR A 22 5.22 -6.76 0.29
CA THR A 22 4.58 -8.08 0.16
C THR A 22 5.21 -9.10 1.08
N SER A 23 6.52 -9.05 1.29
CA SER A 23 7.21 -9.94 2.22
C SER A 23 6.76 -9.70 3.66
N VAL A 24 6.67 -8.45 4.07
CA VAL A 24 6.19 -8.08 5.42
C VAL A 24 4.73 -8.50 5.58
N CYS A 25 3.91 -8.27 4.58
CA CYS A 25 2.49 -8.64 4.63
C CYS A 25 2.32 -10.14 4.84
N ARG A 26 3.06 -10.96 4.09
CA ARG A 26 3.01 -12.42 4.25
C ARG A 26 3.46 -12.84 5.64
N ALA A 27 4.54 -12.26 6.15
CA ALA A 27 5.04 -12.58 7.49
C ALA A 27 4.02 -12.22 8.58
N LEU A 28 3.37 -11.09 8.46
CA LEU A 28 2.32 -10.68 9.40
C LEU A 28 1.11 -11.62 9.35
N ARG A 29 0.71 -12.05 8.17
CA ARG A 29 -0.39 -13.01 8.02
C ARG A 29 -0.02 -14.37 8.62
N ASP A 30 1.21 -14.81 8.43
CA ASP A 30 1.71 -16.07 9.04
C ASP A 30 1.70 -15.97 10.56
N ALA A 31 1.88 -14.78 11.12
CA ALA A 31 1.81 -14.53 12.56
C ALA A 31 0.37 -14.41 13.08
N GLY A 32 -0.64 -14.52 12.22
CA GLY A 32 -2.04 -14.52 12.63
C GLY A 32 -2.76 -13.17 12.53
N HIS A 33 -2.11 -12.15 11.97
CA HIS A 33 -2.74 -10.84 11.79
C HIS A 33 -3.56 -10.78 10.49
N LYS A 34 -4.57 -9.92 10.47
CA LYS A 34 -5.31 -9.59 9.25
C LYS A 34 -4.57 -8.48 8.51
N ALA A 35 -3.45 -8.85 7.90
CA ALA A 35 -2.61 -7.92 7.15
C ALA A 35 -2.99 -7.94 5.68
N ILE A 36 -3.04 -6.75 5.07
CA ILE A 36 -3.28 -6.59 3.64
C ILE A 36 -2.23 -5.68 3.03
N PHE A 37 -1.86 -5.99 1.78
CA PHE A 37 -0.99 -5.14 0.99
C PHE A 37 -1.83 -4.12 0.23
N VAL A 38 -1.43 -2.85 0.26
CA VAL A 38 -2.07 -1.78 -0.50
C VAL A 38 -0.98 -0.99 -1.22
N ASP A 39 -1.10 -0.88 -2.54
CA ASP A 39 -0.24 -0.02 -3.33
C ASP A 39 -0.66 1.43 -3.10
N MET A 40 0.27 2.25 -2.61
CA MET A 40 -0.06 3.63 -2.26
C MET A 40 -0.54 4.45 -3.46
N PHE A 41 0.05 4.22 -4.64
CA PHE A 41 -0.31 4.97 -5.84
C PHE A 41 -1.55 4.42 -6.54
N LEU A 42 -1.61 3.10 -6.75
CA LEU A 42 -2.72 2.47 -7.46
C LEU A 42 -3.98 2.37 -6.59
N GLY A 43 -3.81 2.20 -5.29
CA GLY A 43 -4.93 2.11 -4.36
C GLY A 43 -5.78 0.86 -4.54
N LEU A 44 -7.06 0.98 -4.25
CA LEU A 44 -8.03 -0.11 -4.25
C LEU A 44 -9.02 0.00 -5.42
N GLU A 45 -8.59 0.47 -6.58
CA GLU A 45 -9.45 0.68 -7.75
C GLU A 45 -10.21 -0.57 -8.19
N ASN A 46 -9.59 -1.73 -8.02
CA ASN A 46 -10.17 -3.01 -8.47
C ASN A 46 -10.95 -3.73 -7.37
N TYR A 47 -10.98 -3.18 -6.17
CA TYR A 47 -11.73 -3.77 -5.07
C TYR A 47 -13.17 -3.25 -5.10
N THR A 48 -14.14 -4.16 -5.12
CA THR A 48 -15.56 -3.82 -5.24
C THR A 48 -16.37 -4.05 -3.96
N GLY A 49 -15.76 -4.64 -2.93
CA GLY A 49 -16.43 -4.90 -1.67
C GLY A 49 -16.39 -3.70 -0.72
N ARG A 50 -16.89 -3.92 0.48
CA ARG A 50 -16.80 -2.93 1.56
C ARG A 50 -15.35 -2.87 2.07
N LEU A 51 -14.89 -1.68 2.43
CA LEU A 51 -13.51 -1.52 2.93
C LEU A 51 -13.26 -2.34 4.20
N GLU A 52 -14.25 -2.44 5.09
CA GLU A 52 -14.13 -3.25 6.30
C GLU A 52 -13.85 -4.72 5.99
N ASP A 53 -14.39 -5.23 4.89
CA ASP A 53 -14.25 -6.63 4.49
C ASP A 53 -12.92 -6.90 3.76
N ALA A 54 -12.20 -5.86 3.35
CA ALA A 54 -10.92 -6.02 2.67
C ALA A 54 -9.89 -6.77 3.51
N PHE A 55 -9.93 -6.61 4.83
CA PHE A 55 -9.02 -7.30 5.74
C PHE A 55 -9.25 -8.82 5.79
N ASP A 56 -10.36 -9.30 5.29
CA ASP A 56 -10.68 -10.73 5.22
C ASP A 56 -10.31 -11.36 3.87
N ALA A 57 -9.64 -10.61 2.98
CA ALA A 57 -9.18 -11.14 1.70
C ALA A 57 -8.26 -12.36 1.92
N PRO A 58 -8.46 -13.47 1.18
CA PRO A 58 -7.77 -14.75 1.47
C PRO A 58 -6.25 -14.66 1.45
N ASP A 59 -5.67 -13.85 0.59
CA ASP A 59 -4.21 -13.69 0.48
C ASP A 59 -3.72 -12.29 0.89
N GLY A 60 -4.62 -11.43 1.37
CA GLY A 60 -4.30 -10.05 1.73
C GLY A 60 -3.82 -9.21 0.56
N PHE A 61 -4.21 -9.57 -0.66
CA PHE A 61 -3.77 -8.93 -1.93
C PHE A 61 -2.28 -9.10 -2.23
N CYS A 62 -1.55 -9.91 -1.46
CA CYS A 62 -0.10 -10.10 -1.66
C CYS A 62 0.22 -10.84 -2.96
N GLY A 63 -0.63 -11.78 -3.36
CA GLY A 63 -0.42 -12.60 -4.54
C GLY A 63 -0.71 -11.90 -5.87
N SER A 64 -1.34 -10.73 -5.85
CA SER A 64 -1.69 -9.98 -7.05
C SER A 64 -0.59 -9.04 -7.53
N VAL A 65 0.54 -8.98 -6.82
CA VAL A 65 1.63 -8.06 -7.11
C VAL A 65 2.59 -8.67 -8.11
N SER A 66 2.85 -7.95 -9.20
CA SER A 66 3.85 -8.31 -10.20
C SER A 66 5.11 -7.48 -9.97
N ILE A 67 6.24 -8.15 -9.78
CA ILE A 67 7.52 -7.50 -9.48
C ILE A 67 8.44 -7.69 -10.69
N SER A 68 8.97 -6.57 -11.21
CA SER A 68 9.92 -6.56 -12.31
C SER A 68 11.35 -6.43 -11.77
N GLU A 69 12.29 -7.13 -12.42
CA GLU A 69 13.73 -7.00 -12.12
C GLU A 69 14.35 -5.75 -12.73
N THR A 70 13.63 -5.10 -13.65
CA THR A 70 14.10 -3.87 -14.29
C THR A 70 13.57 -2.66 -13.57
N ALA A 71 14.16 -1.49 -13.87
CA ALA A 71 13.67 -0.23 -13.33
C ALA A 71 12.19 -0.03 -13.70
N PRO A 72 11.36 0.53 -12.81
CA PRO A 72 9.95 0.71 -13.10
C PRO A 72 9.72 1.75 -14.19
N ASP A 73 8.76 1.47 -15.07
CA ASP A 73 8.26 2.45 -16.03
C ASP A 73 7.14 3.23 -15.36
N LEU A 74 7.49 4.36 -14.76
CA LEU A 74 6.54 5.17 -14.01
C LEU A 74 5.41 5.73 -14.88
N GLU A 75 5.69 6.02 -16.15
CA GLU A 75 4.65 6.49 -17.05
C GLU A 75 3.62 5.39 -17.34
N ALA A 76 4.07 4.14 -17.50
CA ALA A 76 3.16 3.02 -17.65
C ALA A 76 2.32 2.78 -16.40
N VAL A 77 2.92 2.92 -15.21
CA VAL A 77 2.20 2.81 -13.94
C VAL A 77 1.13 3.90 -13.84
N LYS A 78 1.47 5.14 -14.15
CA LYS A 78 0.51 6.25 -14.17
C LYS A 78 -0.62 5.99 -15.16
N ALA A 79 -0.30 5.49 -16.34
CA ALA A 79 -1.30 5.19 -17.37
C ALA A 79 -2.25 4.07 -16.95
N SER A 80 -1.78 3.10 -16.16
CA SER A 80 -2.59 1.96 -15.71
C SER A 80 -3.63 2.35 -14.66
N ARG A 81 -3.39 3.42 -13.91
CA ARG A 81 -4.30 3.86 -12.85
C ARG A 81 -5.56 4.47 -13.47
N LYS A 82 -6.73 4.05 -12.99
CA LYS A 82 -8.01 4.61 -13.46
C LYS A 82 -8.20 6.05 -12.98
N LEU A 83 -7.80 6.35 -11.76
CA LEU A 83 -7.88 7.71 -11.21
C LEU A 83 -6.85 8.61 -11.90
N LYS A 84 -7.31 9.58 -12.68
CA LYS A 84 -6.46 10.55 -13.36
C LYS A 84 -6.41 11.83 -12.52
N SER A 85 -5.43 11.90 -11.65
CA SER A 85 -5.27 12.96 -10.66
C SER A 85 -3.78 13.16 -10.39
N PRO A 86 -3.32 14.36 -10.02
CA PRO A 86 -1.93 14.56 -9.60
C PRO A 86 -1.61 13.95 -8.23
N SER A 87 -2.60 13.42 -7.52
CA SER A 87 -2.40 12.83 -6.20
C SER A 87 -1.49 11.59 -6.28
N HIS A 88 -0.56 11.46 -5.33
CA HIS A 88 0.25 10.26 -5.16
C HIS A 88 -0.50 9.17 -4.38
N LEU A 89 -1.69 9.46 -3.88
CA LEU A 89 -2.54 8.51 -3.16
C LEU A 89 -3.63 7.98 -4.08
N GLY A 90 -3.72 6.66 -4.19
CA GLY A 90 -4.75 5.99 -4.96
C GLY A 90 -6.10 5.95 -4.22
N VAL A 91 -7.10 5.45 -4.92
CA VAL A 91 -8.47 5.35 -4.40
C VAL A 91 -8.49 4.49 -3.14
N GLY A 92 -9.09 5.02 -2.08
CA GLY A 92 -9.35 4.29 -0.84
C GLY A 92 -8.14 4.11 0.08
N VAL A 93 -6.94 4.61 -0.29
CA VAL A 93 -5.72 4.38 0.51
C VAL A 93 -5.87 4.94 1.93
N LEU A 94 -6.22 6.20 2.07
CA LEU A 94 -6.38 6.79 3.40
C LEU A 94 -7.58 6.21 4.14
N ASP A 95 -8.64 5.89 3.43
CA ASP A 95 -9.85 5.32 4.03
C ASP A 95 -9.58 3.94 4.63
N ILE A 96 -8.84 3.08 3.92
CA ILE A 96 -8.49 1.75 4.45
C ILE A 96 -7.51 1.86 5.61
N CYS A 97 -6.56 2.80 5.56
CA CYS A 97 -5.64 3.05 6.65
C CYS A 97 -6.38 3.49 7.92
N ALA A 98 -7.43 4.29 7.78
CA ALA A 98 -8.23 4.74 8.91
C ALA A 98 -8.95 3.59 9.63
N LEU A 99 -9.21 2.48 8.94
CA LEU A 99 -9.85 1.29 9.50
C LEU A 99 -8.86 0.31 10.14
N ALA A 100 -7.56 0.51 9.90
CA ALA A 100 -6.53 -0.38 10.43
C ALA A 100 -6.21 -0.06 11.89
N ASP A 101 -5.72 -1.07 12.61
CA ASP A 101 -5.17 -0.88 13.94
C ASP A 101 -3.76 -0.28 13.86
N CYS A 102 -3.04 -0.57 12.77
CA CYS A 102 -1.69 -0.08 12.52
C CYS A 102 -1.39 -0.11 11.03
N VAL A 103 -0.51 0.78 10.58
CA VAL A 103 -0.01 0.80 9.21
C VAL A 103 1.49 0.54 9.22
N PHE A 104 1.96 -0.40 8.40
CA PHE A 104 3.37 -0.62 8.15
C PHE A 104 3.76 0.06 6.85
N LEU A 105 4.80 0.90 6.90
CA LEU A 105 5.28 1.62 5.72
C LEU A 105 6.43 0.86 5.08
N GLY A 106 6.13 0.16 3.98
CA GLY A 106 7.13 -0.52 3.16
C GLY A 106 7.58 0.32 1.97
N LEU A 107 7.39 1.63 2.05
CA LEU A 107 7.69 2.57 0.96
C LEU A 107 9.17 2.96 0.98
N HIS A 108 9.71 3.19 -0.21
CA HIS A 108 11.08 3.65 -0.40
C HIS A 108 11.09 4.85 -1.35
N GLY A 109 12.09 5.73 -1.19
CA GLY A 109 12.24 6.90 -2.02
C GLY A 109 11.28 8.03 -1.64
N ILE A 110 10.97 8.87 -2.61
CA ILE A 110 10.04 9.99 -2.43
C ILE A 110 8.68 9.43 -1.99
N ASP A 111 7.92 10.16 -1.22
CA ASP A 111 6.64 9.79 -0.61
C ASP A 111 6.77 8.87 0.61
N GLY A 112 7.79 8.00 0.67
CA GLY A 112 8.00 7.09 1.81
C GLY A 112 9.03 7.59 2.81
N GLU A 113 10.01 8.39 2.34
CA GLU A 113 11.14 8.82 3.15
C GLU A 113 11.16 10.33 3.42
N ASP A 114 10.24 11.09 2.82
CA ASP A 114 10.18 12.54 2.97
C ASP A 114 9.16 13.05 4.00
N GLY A 115 8.50 12.13 4.71
CA GLY A 115 7.58 12.47 5.80
C GLY A 115 6.15 12.79 5.40
N LYS A 116 5.81 12.77 4.11
CA LYS A 116 4.46 13.16 3.66
C LYS A 116 3.38 12.15 4.07
N ILE A 117 3.62 10.86 3.83
CA ILE A 117 2.64 9.82 4.21
C ILE A 117 2.54 9.72 5.73
N GLN A 118 3.65 9.87 6.44
CA GLN A 118 3.65 9.87 7.89
C GLN A 118 2.77 11.00 8.44
N ALA A 119 2.91 12.20 7.88
CA ALA A 119 2.08 13.34 8.29
C ALA A 119 0.59 13.08 8.04
N ALA A 120 0.24 12.47 6.90
CA ALA A 120 -1.14 12.12 6.59
C ALA A 120 -1.70 11.13 7.61
N LEU A 121 -0.93 10.11 7.98
CA LEU A 121 -1.36 9.11 8.97
C LEU A 121 -1.49 9.73 10.36
N GLU A 122 -0.60 10.64 10.73
CA GLU A 122 -0.70 11.37 11.99
C GLU A 122 -1.98 12.20 12.07
N LEU A 123 -2.35 12.85 10.97
CA LEU A 123 -3.61 13.60 10.90
C LEU A 123 -4.83 12.70 11.03
N LEU A 124 -4.76 11.46 10.56
CA LEU A 124 -5.82 10.47 10.72
C LEU A 124 -5.85 9.85 12.13
N GLY A 125 -4.80 10.03 12.91
CA GLY A 125 -4.70 9.41 14.23
C GLY A 125 -4.38 7.91 14.17
N VAL A 126 -3.79 7.43 13.09
CA VAL A 126 -3.48 6.00 12.90
C VAL A 126 -2.02 5.74 13.25
N PRO A 127 -1.74 4.77 14.14
CA PRO A 127 -0.36 4.36 14.41
C PRO A 127 0.31 3.78 13.17
N TYR A 128 1.59 4.08 12.99
CA TYR A 128 2.36 3.53 11.88
C TYR A 128 3.79 3.20 12.30
N THR A 129 4.44 2.34 11.51
CA THR A 129 5.83 1.95 11.69
C THR A 129 6.45 1.61 10.34
N GLY A 130 7.75 1.55 10.29
CA GLY A 130 8.47 1.18 9.06
C GLY A 130 9.47 2.17 8.53
#